data_80d938159541e2b5f6e1ab99f2a4dace
#
_entry.id   80d938159541e2b5f6e1ab99f2a4dace
#
_cell.length_a   1.000
_cell.length_b   1.000
_cell.length_c   1.000
_cell.angle_alpha   90.00
_cell.angle_beta   90.00
_cell.angle_gamma   90.00
#
_symmetry.space_group_name_H-M   'P 1'
#
loop_
_entity.id
_entity.type
_entity.pdbx_description
1 polymer ?
#
loop_
_entity_poly.entity_id
_entity_poly.type
_entity_poly.pdbx_seq_one_letter_code
_entity_poly.pdbx_strand_id
1 'polypeptide(L)'
;MRSFQRVCDAVAFSHSQGVIHRDLKPGNILVTGRGVPKVIDFGVAKATSMELTERSFCTETGQLIGTPEYMSPEQADLGGTDIDTRSDVYALGVILYELLCEQLPYNVKQKALHEAIRVIQEDRPDRPSTITRVIRGDIETITLKAIEKQRDRRYDSAASFGRDIKRYLDS
;
A
#
# COMPACT_ATOMS: atom_id res chain seq x y z
N MET A 1 2.16 14.68 6.70
CA MET A 1 2.55 13.62 7.66
C MET A 1 1.52 13.37 8.77
N ARG A 2 1.08 14.36 9.59
CA ARG A 2 0.04 14.14 10.64
C ARG A 2 -1.29 13.62 10.09
N SER A 3 -1.71 14.05 8.89
CA SER A 3 -2.91 13.50 8.22
C SER A 3 -2.71 12.03 7.83
N PHE A 4 -1.52 11.66 7.39
CA PHE A 4 -1.19 10.28 7.06
C PHE A 4 -1.24 9.36 8.28
N GLN A 5 -0.72 9.80 9.43
CA GLN A 5 -0.84 9.04 10.68
C GLN A 5 -2.31 8.76 11.03
N ARG A 6 -3.22 9.74 10.84
CA ARG A 6 -4.66 9.52 11.02
C ARG A 6 -5.27 8.52 10.04
N VAL A 7 -4.73 8.40 8.82
CA VAL A 7 -5.12 7.33 7.89
C VAL A 7 -4.74 5.97 8.46
N CYS A 8 -3.52 5.83 9.00
CA CYS A 8 -3.10 4.59 9.66
C CYS A 8 -4.03 4.22 10.83
N ASP A 9 -4.45 5.21 11.64
CA ASP A 9 -5.39 5.00 12.76
C ASP A 9 -6.76 4.51 12.25
N ALA A 10 -7.27 5.10 11.16
CA ALA A 10 -8.55 4.69 10.55
C ALA A 10 -8.49 3.27 10.01
N VAL A 11 -7.40 2.90 9.33
CA VAL A 11 -7.19 1.54 8.82
C VAL A 11 -7.01 0.55 9.97
N ALA A 12 -6.27 0.91 11.02
CA ALA A 12 -6.12 0.09 12.22
C ALA A 12 -7.46 -0.17 12.91
N PHE A 13 -8.33 0.84 12.99
CA PHE A 13 -9.69 0.67 13.51
C PHE A 13 -10.49 -0.31 12.65
N SER A 14 -10.47 -0.20 11.33
CA SER A 14 -11.12 -1.14 10.43
C SER A 14 -10.63 -2.58 10.66
N HIS A 15 -9.32 -2.77 10.79
CA HIS A 15 -8.71 -4.08 11.07
C HIS A 15 -9.20 -4.66 12.41
N SER A 16 -9.40 -3.83 13.44
CA SER A 16 -9.95 -4.27 14.73
C SER A 16 -11.40 -4.75 14.63
N GLN A 17 -12.13 -4.35 13.58
CA GLN A 17 -13.48 -4.82 13.26
C GLN A 17 -13.47 -6.02 12.28
N GLY A 18 -12.30 -6.60 12.00
CA GLY A 18 -12.18 -7.72 11.07
C GLY A 18 -12.27 -7.34 9.59
N VAL A 19 -12.19 -6.04 9.25
CA VAL A 19 -12.33 -5.55 7.88
C VAL A 19 -10.97 -5.16 7.32
N ILE A 20 -10.55 -5.81 6.23
CA ILE A 20 -9.35 -5.49 5.44
C ILE A 20 -9.80 -4.68 4.23
N HIS A 21 -9.10 -3.58 3.93
CA HIS A 21 -9.51 -2.68 2.85
C HIS A 21 -9.23 -3.24 1.44
N ARG A 22 -8.07 -3.84 1.23
CA ARG A 22 -7.62 -4.52 -0.01
C ARG A 22 -7.47 -3.65 -1.26
N ASP A 23 -7.84 -2.36 -1.21
CA ASP A 23 -7.73 -1.41 -2.33
C ASP A 23 -7.34 -0.01 -1.84
N LEU A 24 -6.41 0.06 -0.88
CA LEU A 24 -5.90 1.35 -0.40
C LEU A 24 -5.08 2.03 -1.49
N LYS A 25 -5.46 3.27 -1.79
CA LYS A 25 -4.79 4.15 -2.76
C LYS A 25 -5.20 5.60 -2.46
N PRO A 26 -4.48 6.62 -2.96
CA PRO A 26 -4.81 8.02 -2.71
C PRO A 26 -6.25 8.38 -3.09
N GLY A 27 -6.79 7.80 -4.19
CA GLY A 27 -8.17 8.05 -4.61
C GLY A 27 -9.24 7.60 -3.61
N ASN A 28 -8.91 6.68 -2.70
CA ASN A 28 -9.81 6.17 -1.65
C ASN A 28 -9.55 6.87 -0.29
N ILE A 29 -8.78 7.95 -0.29
CA ILE A 29 -8.51 8.78 0.91
C ILE A 29 -8.97 10.21 0.64
N LEU A 30 -10.14 10.55 1.15
CA LEU A 30 -10.69 11.89 1.03
C LEU A 30 -10.23 12.76 2.21
N VAL A 31 -9.95 14.03 1.95
CA VAL A 31 -9.64 15.00 3.01
C VAL A 31 -10.78 16.01 3.10
N THR A 32 -11.39 16.11 4.26
CA THR A 32 -12.47 17.08 4.52
C THR A 32 -11.92 18.51 4.49
N GLY A 33 -12.79 19.52 4.35
CA GLY A 33 -12.40 20.93 4.42
C GLY A 33 -11.74 21.35 5.75
N ARG A 34 -11.84 20.50 6.81
CA ARG A 34 -11.15 20.68 8.10
C ARG A 34 -9.80 19.92 8.17
N GLY A 35 -9.33 19.36 7.06
CA GLY A 35 -8.07 18.61 7.01
C GLY A 35 -8.13 17.21 7.65
N VAL A 36 -9.33 16.65 7.89
CA VAL A 36 -9.50 15.32 8.45
C VAL A 36 -9.57 14.29 7.32
N PRO A 37 -8.66 13.31 7.23
CA PRO A 37 -8.73 12.26 6.24
C PRO A 37 -9.86 11.27 6.59
N LYS A 38 -10.49 10.74 5.54
CA LYS A 38 -11.48 9.67 5.61
C LYS A 38 -11.12 8.62 4.57
N VAL A 39 -11.06 7.37 4.99
CA VAL A 39 -10.88 6.22 4.09
C VAL A 39 -12.27 5.79 3.62
N ILE A 40 -12.42 5.62 2.31
CA ILE A 40 -13.66 5.23 1.65
C ILE A 40 -13.42 4.00 0.76
N ASP A 41 -14.51 3.42 0.24
CA ASP A 41 -14.47 2.32 -0.73
C ASP A 41 -13.66 1.12 -0.24
N PHE A 42 -14.00 0.61 0.95
CA PHE A 42 -13.50 -0.67 1.42
C PHE A 42 -13.82 -1.76 0.40
N GLY A 43 -12.81 -2.49 -0.05
CA GLY A 43 -12.87 -3.46 -1.15
C GLY A 43 -13.77 -4.68 -0.88
N VAL A 44 -15.00 -4.46 -0.42
CA VAL A 44 -16.00 -5.50 -0.10
C VAL A 44 -16.28 -6.36 -1.33
N ALA A 45 -16.29 -5.76 -2.52
CA ALA A 45 -16.50 -6.48 -3.78
C ALA A 45 -15.32 -7.43 -4.10
N LYS A 46 -14.11 -7.12 -3.68
CA LYS A 46 -12.93 -8.00 -3.84
C LYS A 46 -12.89 -9.14 -2.81
N ALA A 47 -13.64 -9.03 -1.72
CA ALA A 47 -13.72 -10.07 -0.69
C ALA A 47 -14.67 -11.22 -1.09
N THR A 48 -15.67 -10.94 -1.93
CA THR A 48 -16.68 -11.93 -2.36
C THR A 48 -16.27 -12.71 -3.61
N SER A 49 -15.31 -12.22 -4.40
CA SER A 49 -14.72 -12.94 -5.52
C SER A 49 -13.46 -13.68 -5.05
N MET A 50 -13.63 -14.83 -4.39
CA MET A 50 -12.53 -15.75 -4.03
C MET A 50 -11.82 -16.37 -5.25
N GLU A 51 -12.29 -16.10 -6.45
CA GLU A 51 -11.63 -16.43 -7.71
C GLU A 51 -11.11 -15.13 -8.34
N LEU A 52 -9.98 -14.63 -7.86
CA LEU A 52 -9.16 -13.69 -8.61
C LEU A 52 -8.51 -14.47 -9.77
N THR A 53 -9.32 -14.76 -10.80
CA THR A 53 -8.80 -15.29 -12.06
C THR A 53 -8.07 -14.17 -12.80
N GLU A 54 -7.15 -14.54 -13.70
CA GLU A 54 -6.47 -13.57 -14.61
C GLU A 54 -7.46 -12.58 -15.25
N ARG A 55 -8.71 -13.01 -15.48
CA ARG A 55 -9.82 -12.17 -15.99
C ARG A 55 -10.22 -11.03 -15.05
N SER A 56 -9.98 -11.14 -13.75
CA SER A 56 -10.31 -10.08 -12.78
C SER A 56 -9.27 -8.94 -12.79
N PHE A 57 -8.08 -9.20 -13.32
CA PHE A 57 -7.00 -8.23 -13.40
C PHE A 57 -6.80 -7.62 -14.79
N CYS A 58 -7.43 -8.19 -15.84
CA CYS A 58 -7.21 -7.77 -17.20
C CYS A 58 -8.51 -7.46 -17.93
N THR A 59 -8.46 -6.47 -18.85
CA THR A 59 -9.43 -6.35 -19.94
C THR A 59 -9.26 -7.52 -20.90
N GLU A 60 -10.22 -7.73 -21.81
CA GLU A 60 -10.11 -8.70 -22.92
C GLU A 60 -8.85 -8.47 -23.79
N THR A 61 -8.25 -7.29 -23.73
CA THR A 61 -7.01 -6.90 -24.41
C THR A 61 -5.75 -7.14 -23.57
N GLY A 62 -5.85 -7.79 -22.39
CA GLY A 62 -4.69 -8.10 -21.54
C GLY A 62 -4.13 -6.88 -20.77
N GLN A 63 -4.84 -5.77 -20.72
CA GLN A 63 -4.46 -4.59 -19.93
C GLN A 63 -4.93 -4.73 -18.49
N LEU A 64 -4.08 -4.36 -17.55
CA LEU A 64 -4.38 -4.40 -16.12
C LEU A 64 -5.57 -3.51 -15.79
N ILE A 65 -6.59 -4.09 -15.12
CA ILE A 65 -7.73 -3.34 -14.59
C ILE A 65 -7.39 -2.87 -13.18
N GLY A 66 -7.51 -1.59 -12.91
CA GLY A 66 -7.33 -1.02 -11.57
C GLY A 66 -6.04 -0.23 -11.43
N THR A 67 -5.56 -0.13 -10.20
CA THR A 67 -4.38 0.65 -9.82
C THR A 67 -3.34 -0.28 -9.20
N PRO A 68 -2.60 -1.07 -10.00
CA PRO A 68 -1.68 -2.10 -9.52
C PRO A 68 -0.50 -1.53 -8.71
N GLU A 69 -0.26 -0.24 -8.84
CA GLU A 69 0.85 0.48 -8.20
C GLU A 69 0.87 0.38 -6.68
N TYR A 70 -0.30 0.18 -6.05
CA TYR A 70 -0.45 0.07 -4.58
C TYR A 70 -0.69 -1.37 -4.12
N MET A 71 -0.72 -2.33 -5.07
CA MET A 71 -0.98 -3.73 -4.81
C MET A 71 0.19 -4.37 -4.07
N SER A 72 -0.11 -5.14 -3.03
CA SER A 72 0.93 -5.90 -2.31
C SER A 72 1.39 -7.12 -3.10
N PRO A 73 2.61 -7.64 -2.86
CA PRO A 73 3.11 -8.86 -3.51
C PRO A 73 2.17 -10.06 -3.39
N GLU A 74 1.56 -10.27 -2.23
CA GLU A 74 0.59 -11.35 -1.98
C GLU A 74 -0.74 -11.15 -2.73
N GLN A 75 -1.16 -9.89 -2.96
CA GLN A 75 -2.32 -9.61 -3.80
C GLN A 75 -2.02 -9.85 -5.29
N ALA A 76 -0.77 -9.65 -5.71
CA ALA A 76 -0.31 -9.93 -7.05
C ALA A 76 -0.03 -11.42 -7.29
N ASP A 77 -0.05 -12.24 -6.24
CA ASP A 77 0.16 -13.69 -6.36
C ASP A 77 -1.12 -14.37 -6.84
N LEU A 78 -1.10 -14.85 -8.08
CA LEU A 78 -2.19 -15.61 -8.69
C LEU A 78 -2.36 -17.01 -8.08
N GLY A 79 -1.42 -17.45 -7.24
CA GLY A 79 -1.42 -18.76 -6.57
C GLY A 79 -2.35 -18.86 -5.35
N GLY A 80 -3.08 -17.79 -5.00
CA GLY A 80 -4.08 -17.82 -3.93
C GLY A 80 -3.52 -17.67 -2.52
N THR A 81 -2.45 -16.91 -2.36
CA THR A 81 -1.91 -16.58 -1.03
C THR A 81 -2.95 -15.83 -0.18
N ASP A 82 -3.13 -16.25 1.08
CA ASP A 82 -4.04 -15.58 2.01
C ASP A 82 -3.68 -14.11 2.21
N ILE A 83 -4.65 -13.23 1.97
CA ILE A 83 -4.53 -11.79 2.16
C ILE A 83 -4.93 -11.45 3.59
N ASP A 84 -4.00 -10.85 4.34
CA ASP A 84 -4.23 -10.37 5.70
C ASP A 84 -4.09 -8.83 5.81
N THR A 85 -4.19 -8.30 7.03
CA THR A 85 -4.08 -6.86 7.32
C THR A 85 -2.76 -6.22 6.88
N ARG A 86 -1.69 -7.02 6.70
CA ARG A 86 -0.37 -6.55 6.26
C ARG A 86 -0.34 -6.18 4.78
N SER A 87 -1.32 -6.59 3.99
CA SER A 87 -1.50 -6.10 2.62
C SER A 87 -1.87 -4.61 2.61
N ASP A 88 -2.74 -4.18 3.53
CA ASP A 88 -3.06 -2.76 3.71
C ASP A 88 -1.86 -1.96 4.26
N VAL A 89 -1.04 -2.57 5.11
CA VAL A 89 0.23 -1.95 5.57
C VAL A 89 1.16 -1.67 4.40
N TYR A 90 1.29 -2.61 3.46
CA TYR A 90 2.09 -2.41 2.25
C TYR A 90 1.55 -1.24 1.41
N ALA A 91 0.24 -1.22 1.14
CA ALA A 91 -0.39 -0.14 0.39
C ALA A 91 -0.20 1.23 1.06
N LEU A 92 -0.35 1.31 2.39
CA LEU A 92 -0.03 2.51 3.17
C LEU A 92 1.45 2.90 3.01
N GLY A 93 2.37 1.94 3.01
CA GLY A 93 3.78 2.16 2.77
C GLY A 93 4.07 2.76 1.39
N VAL A 94 3.41 2.25 0.34
CA VAL A 94 3.50 2.81 -1.03
C VAL A 94 2.96 4.25 -1.08
N ILE A 95 1.83 4.51 -0.43
CA ILE A 95 1.26 5.86 -0.33
C ILE A 95 2.23 6.81 0.40
N LEU A 96 2.85 6.35 1.49
CA LEU A 96 3.84 7.14 2.21
C LEU A 96 5.07 7.43 1.34
N TYR A 97 5.58 6.41 0.63
CA TYR A 97 6.70 6.57 -0.30
C TYR A 97 6.38 7.63 -1.36
N GLU A 98 5.20 7.55 -1.99
CA GLU A 98 4.76 8.53 -2.98
C GLU A 98 4.63 9.94 -2.41
N LEU A 99 4.09 10.08 -1.20
CA LEU A 99 4.00 11.38 -0.50
C LEU A 99 5.36 12.00 -0.18
N LEU A 100 6.40 11.18 0.03
CA LEU A 100 7.73 11.64 0.37
C LEU A 100 8.59 11.92 -0.87
N CYS A 101 8.45 11.09 -1.91
CA CYS A 101 9.32 11.09 -3.08
C CYS A 101 8.68 11.74 -4.31
N GLU A 102 7.37 12.06 -4.25
CA GLU A 102 6.57 12.55 -5.39
C GLU A 102 6.58 11.57 -6.59
N GLN A 103 6.93 10.33 -6.34
CA GLN A 103 6.93 9.24 -7.31
C GLN A 103 6.66 7.90 -6.62
N LEU A 104 6.17 6.93 -7.39
CA LEU A 104 5.92 5.58 -6.91
C LEU A 104 7.22 4.78 -6.75
N PRO A 105 7.27 3.79 -5.82
CA PRO A 105 8.44 2.94 -5.65
C PRO A 105 8.73 2.04 -6.86
N TYR A 106 7.71 1.78 -7.68
CA TYR A 106 7.81 0.95 -8.89
C TYR A 106 7.03 1.56 -10.04
N ASN A 107 7.60 1.51 -11.25
CA ASN A 107 6.87 1.87 -12.46
C ASN A 107 6.24 0.61 -13.08
N VAL A 108 4.95 0.41 -12.82
CA VAL A 108 4.17 -0.70 -13.38
C VAL A 108 3.15 -0.22 -14.41
N LYS A 109 3.06 1.10 -14.65
CA LYS A 109 2.18 1.67 -15.69
C LYS A 109 2.61 1.14 -17.06
N GLN A 110 1.63 0.79 -17.87
CA GLN A 110 1.82 0.32 -19.26
C GLN A 110 2.63 -0.97 -19.41
N LYS A 111 2.93 -1.68 -18.30
CA LYS A 111 3.55 -3.00 -18.36
C LYS A 111 2.49 -4.07 -18.62
N ALA A 112 2.91 -5.16 -19.30
CA ALA A 112 2.10 -6.37 -19.40
C ALA A 112 1.86 -6.95 -17.98
N LEU A 113 0.73 -7.64 -17.76
CA LEU A 113 0.34 -8.17 -16.46
C LEU A 113 1.48 -8.94 -15.77
N HIS A 114 2.06 -9.91 -16.47
CA HIS A 114 3.13 -10.75 -15.90
C HIS A 114 4.38 -9.95 -15.50
N GLU A 115 4.71 -8.90 -16.27
CA GLU A 115 5.84 -8.03 -15.97
C GLU A 115 5.53 -7.14 -14.76
N ALA A 116 4.31 -6.59 -14.65
CA ALA A 116 3.89 -5.81 -13.50
C ALA A 116 3.90 -6.65 -12.21
N ILE A 117 3.38 -7.87 -12.26
CA ILE A 117 3.41 -8.84 -11.15
C ILE A 117 4.86 -9.10 -10.72
N ARG A 118 5.74 -9.41 -11.67
CA ARG A 118 7.16 -9.66 -11.37
C ARG A 118 7.81 -8.46 -10.67
N VAL A 119 7.59 -7.25 -11.18
CA VAL A 119 8.11 -6.01 -10.56
C VAL A 119 7.59 -5.85 -9.12
N ILE A 120 6.30 -6.05 -8.89
CA ILE A 120 5.69 -5.93 -7.56
C ILE A 120 6.27 -6.99 -6.60
N GLN A 121 6.53 -8.20 -7.07
CA GLN A 121 7.01 -9.30 -6.23
C GLN A 121 8.52 -9.28 -6.00
N GLU A 122 9.32 -8.91 -7.00
CA GLU A 122 10.77 -9.13 -6.98
C GLU A 122 11.60 -7.86 -6.90
N ASP A 123 11.21 -6.78 -7.60
CA ASP A 123 12.04 -5.59 -7.70
C ASP A 123 12.14 -4.85 -6.36
N ARG A 124 13.32 -4.34 -6.05
CA ARG A 124 13.52 -3.51 -4.86
C ARG A 124 13.22 -2.05 -5.19
N PRO A 125 12.54 -1.32 -4.27
CA PRO A 125 12.33 0.11 -4.47
C PRO A 125 13.65 0.86 -4.32
N ASP A 126 13.78 1.97 -5.02
CA ASP A 126 14.85 2.93 -4.75
C ASP A 126 14.72 3.48 -3.32
N ARG A 127 15.84 3.79 -2.70
CA ARG A 127 15.81 4.42 -1.39
C ARG A 127 15.27 5.85 -1.50
N PRO A 128 14.31 6.27 -0.68
CA PRO A 128 13.83 7.65 -0.64
C PRO A 128 14.96 8.70 -0.61
N SER A 129 16.04 8.44 0.13
CA SER A 129 17.19 9.34 0.23
C SER A 129 18.01 9.49 -1.05
N THR A 130 17.90 8.57 -2.02
CA THR A 130 18.54 8.70 -3.34
C THR A 130 17.77 9.66 -4.23
N ILE A 131 16.47 9.82 -3.99
CA ILE A 131 15.57 10.71 -4.72
C ILE A 131 15.58 12.09 -4.07
N THR A 132 15.36 12.13 -2.76
CA THR A 132 15.29 13.37 -1.98
C THR A 132 16.14 13.24 -0.71
N ARG A 133 17.32 13.88 -0.70
CA ARG A 133 18.31 13.77 0.40
C ARG A 133 17.77 14.12 1.79
N VAL A 134 16.74 14.96 1.86
CA VAL A 134 16.11 15.40 3.12
C VAL A 134 15.38 14.25 3.84
N ILE A 135 15.04 13.18 3.13
CA ILE A 135 14.26 12.04 3.67
C ILE A 135 15.16 10.96 4.28
N ARG A 136 16.45 11.24 4.48
CA ARG A 136 17.38 10.28 5.06
C ARG A 136 17.10 10.06 6.55
N GLY A 137 17.22 8.81 7.00
CA GLY A 137 17.10 8.43 8.41
C GLY A 137 15.84 7.62 8.72
N ASP A 138 15.22 7.93 9.86
CA ASP A 138 14.15 7.10 10.40
C ASP A 138 12.94 6.98 9.47
N ILE A 139 12.53 8.08 8.84
CA ILE A 139 11.38 8.04 7.94
C ILE A 139 11.61 7.17 6.70
N GLU A 140 12.83 7.14 6.17
CA GLU A 140 13.21 6.22 5.11
C GLU A 140 13.09 4.77 5.59
N THR A 141 13.63 4.46 6.76
CA THR A 141 13.60 3.12 7.36
C THR A 141 12.15 2.66 7.61
N ILE A 142 11.33 3.54 8.18
CA ILE A 142 9.90 3.30 8.44
C ILE A 142 9.18 2.98 7.13
N THR A 143 9.42 3.79 6.08
CA THR A 143 8.78 3.62 4.77
C THR A 143 9.19 2.30 4.11
N LEU A 144 10.48 2.02 4.04
CA LEU A 144 11.01 0.80 3.42
C LEU A 144 10.56 -0.46 4.14
N LYS A 145 10.48 -0.42 5.48
CA LYS A 145 9.93 -1.54 6.26
C LYS A 145 8.47 -1.83 5.92
N ALA A 146 7.66 -0.81 5.71
CA ALA A 146 6.25 -1.01 5.36
C ALA A 146 6.06 -1.67 3.99
N ILE A 147 6.97 -1.40 3.02
CA ILE A 147 6.91 -1.96 1.65
C ILE A 147 7.84 -3.18 1.43
N GLU A 148 8.28 -3.84 2.51
CA GLU A 148 9.01 -5.10 2.41
C GLU A 148 8.19 -6.15 1.66
N LYS A 149 8.85 -6.94 0.80
CA LYS A 149 8.17 -7.97 -0.01
C LYS A 149 7.64 -9.10 0.86
N GLN A 150 8.44 -9.54 1.81
CA GLN A 150 8.06 -10.57 2.76
C GLN A 150 7.17 -9.98 3.86
N ARG A 151 5.94 -10.49 3.99
CA ARG A 151 4.96 -10.00 4.97
C ARG A 151 5.50 -9.96 6.41
N ASP A 152 6.26 -10.98 6.80
CA ASP A 152 6.78 -11.11 8.17
C ASP A 152 7.89 -10.09 8.51
N ARG A 153 8.42 -9.41 7.50
CA ARG A 153 9.39 -8.32 7.69
C ARG A 153 8.74 -6.94 7.73
N ARG A 154 7.47 -6.84 7.40
CA ARG A 154 6.70 -5.59 7.50
C ARG A 154 6.31 -5.29 8.95
N TYR A 155 5.57 -4.22 9.15
CA TYR A 155 4.83 -4.03 10.39
C TYR A 155 3.71 -5.07 10.50
N ASP A 156 3.48 -5.55 11.71
CA ASP A 156 2.44 -6.51 12.04
C ASP A 156 1.02 -5.92 11.91
N SER A 157 0.91 -4.59 11.98
CA SER A 157 -0.37 -3.88 11.91
C SER A 157 -0.22 -2.43 11.46
N ALA A 158 -1.29 -1.86 10.92
CA ALA A 158 -1.37 -0.43 10.61
C ALA A 158 -1.19 0.44 11.88
N ALA A 159 -1.59 -0.06 13.05
CA ALA A 159 -1.38 0.62 14.33
C ALA A 159 0.11 0.72 14.69
N SER A 160 0.90 -0.36 14.49
CA SER A 160 2.35 -0.33 14.75
C SER A 160 3.06 0.63 13.79
N PHE A 161 2.68 0.60 12.52
CA PHE A 161 3.19 1.53 11.51
C PHE A 161 2.88 2.99 11.88
N GLY A 162 1.62 3.30 12.24
CA GLY A 162 1.19 4.62 12.67
C GLY A 162 1.92 5.12 13.93
N ARG A 163 2.25 4.21 14.88
CA ARG A 163 3.05 4.57 16.08
C ARG A 163 4.47 5.01 15.73
N ASP A 164 5.13 4.34 14.81
CA ASP A 164 6.49 4.73 14.41
C ASP A 164 6.49 6.06 13.66
N ILE A 165 5.49 6.31 12.81
CA ILE A 165 5.29 7.63 12.19
C ILE A 165 5.05 8.70 13.24
N LYS A 166 4.22 8.42 14.25
CA LYS A 166 3.97 9.37 15.34
C LYS A 166 5.26 9.70 16.10
N ARG A 167 6.08 8.69 16.45
CA ARG A 167 7.38 8.91 17.11
C ARG A 167 8.28 9.81 16.28
N TYR A 168 8.36 9.56 14.99
CA TYR A 168 9.13 10.40 14.07
C TYR A 168 8.65 11.86 14.02
N LEU A 169 7.33 12.09 14.16
CA LEU A 169 6.76 13.43 14.15
C LEU A 169 6.91 14.19 15.47
N ASP A 170 7.12 13.46 16.56
CA ASP A 170 7.25 14.00 17.91
C ASP A 170 8.73 14.14 18.35
N SER A 171 9.71 13.65 17.52
CA SER A 171 11.16 13.81 17.71
C SER A 171 11.67 15.11 17.11
#